data_5df1e60369d7ee51143e4c12a877e394
#
_entry.id   5df1e60369d7ee51143e4c12a877e394
#
_cell.length_a   1.000
_cell.length_b   1.000
_cell.length_c   1.000
_cell.angle_alpha   90.00
_cell.angle_beta   90.00
_cell.angle_gamma   90.00
#
_symmetry.space_group_name_H-M   'P 1'
#
loop_
_entity.id
_entity.type
_entity.pdbx_description
1 polymer ?
#
loop_
_entity_poly.entity_id
_entity_poly.type
_entity_poly.pdbx_seq_one_letter_code
_entity_poly.pdbx_strand_id
1 'polypeptide(L)'
;MYSLMRKPCLVLVMYILIVRLSSLSTSAATITSEQKKELRLKSVEMFYHAYNAYMNNAYPADELMPLTCSGRYQGTEPSRGDADDALGNFTLTLIDSLDTLAVLGELQAFDQSVRNVIKDSRFDADIVVSVFETNIRIVGGLLGGHVAASYFKRKQISMHWYQDELLTMAKEVGDRLLPAFNTSTGIPYPRVNLKHGITPTIATSHRDTCTSCAGTMILEFAALSRLTGISVYEEKARKAMDYLWAQRHHSNNLMGTVINIHNGDWVRKESGVGAGIDSYYEYVLKAYILLGDDTYLARFNKHYDAVMRYISHGPLLVDVHMHKPTSVAKHFMDSLLAFWPGLQVLAGDIGPAVENMRCSTR
;
A
#
# COMPACT_ATOMS: atom_id res chain seq x y z
N MET A 1 37.17 -50.38 41.97
CA MET A 1 38.06 -49.77 40.94
C MET A 1 37.39 -49.82 39.57
N TYR A 2 36.15 -49.26 39.43
CA TYR A 2 35.37 -49.25 38.19
C TYR A 2 34.51 -47.99 38.14
N SER A 3 35.11 -46.78 38.13
CA SER A 3 34.28 -45.53 38.05
C SER A 3 34.97 -44.35 37.38
N LEU A 4 36.06 -44.52 36.64
CA LEU A 4 36.81 -43.35 36.13
C LEU A 4 37.02 -43.31 34.60
N MET A 5 36.41 -44.22 33.81
CA MET A 5 36.64 -44.25 32.36
C MET A 5 35.46 -43.87 31.46
N ARG A 6 34.36 -43.30 31.98
CA ARG A 6 33.18 -42.91 31.14
C ARG A 6 33.02 -41.40 30.89
N LYS A 7 33.80 -40.53 31.52
CA LYS A 7 33.64 -39.08 31.36
C LYS A 7 34.25 -38.46 30.07
N PRO A 8 35.41 -38.95 29.52
CA PRO A 8 35.96 -38.32 28.33
C PRO A 8 35.15 -38.60 27.04
N CYS A 9 34.43 -39.73 26.97
CA CYS A 9 33.64 -40.06 25.78
C CYS A 9 32.37 -39.18 25.65
N LEU A 10 31.73 -38.85 26.77
CA LEU A 10 30.55 -37.98 26.77
C LEU A 10 30.89 -36.53 26.38
N VAL A 11 32.04 -36.03 26.86
CA VAL A 11 32.52 -34.66 26.51
C VAL A 11 32.91 -34.60 25.05
N LEU A 12 33.52 -35.63 24.49
CA LEU A 12 33.88 -35.70 23.06
C LEU A 12 32.63 -35.80 22.17
N VAL A 13 31.61 -36.57 22.58
CA VAL A 13 30.34 -36.65 21.86
C VAL A 13 29.56 -35.33 21.93
N MET A 14 29.53 -34.67 23.09
CA MET A 14 28.94 -33.34 23.19
C MET A 14 29.71 -32.30 22.36
N TYR A 15 31.03 -32.35 22.33
CA TYR A 15 31.86 -31.45 21.52
C TYR A 15 31.63 -31.68 20.01
N ILE A 16 31.53 -32.94 19.56
CA ILE A 16 31.21 -33.29 18.17
C ILE A 16 29.78 -32.87 17.81
N LEU A 17 28.82 -32.99 18.75
CA LEU A 17 27.45 -32.49 18.56
C LEU A 17 27.39 -30.97 18.49
N ILE A 18 28.12 -30.23 19.33
CA ILE A 18 28.19 -28.77 19.30
C ILE A 18 28.90 -28.31 18.03
N VAL A 19 30.00 -28.96 17.60
CA VAL A 19 30.69 -28.64 16.35
C VAL A 19 29.81 -28.96 15.13
N ARG A 20 29.01 -30.02 15.15
CA ARG A 20 28.05 -30.31 14.08
C ARG A 20 26.82 -29.40 14.11
N LEU A 21 26.36 -28.94 15.27
CA LEU A 21 25.29 -27.94 15.38
C LEU A 21 25.75 -26.53 14.94
N SER A 22 27.02 -26.18 15.19
CA SER A 22 27.59 -24.93 14.69
C SER A 22 27.94 -24.96 13.18
N SER A 23 28.08 -26.15 12.58
CA SER A 23 28.26 -26.31 11.12
C SER A 23 26.91 -26.39 10.35
N LEU A 24 25.79 -26.41 11.07
CA LEU A 24 24.43 -26.25 10.52
C LEU A 24 23.93 -24.80 10.54
N SER A 25 24.83 -23.83 10.78
CA SER A 25 24.55 -22.47 10.35
C SER A 25 24.43 -22.52 8.84
N THR A 26 23.20 -22.60 8.34
CA THR A 26 22.91 -22.24 6.95
C THR A 26 23.50 -20.86 6.74
N SER A 27 24.70 -20.80 6.14
CA SER A 27 25.25 -19.59 5.58
C SER A 27 24.14 -19.05 4.66
N ALA A 28 23.41 -18.05 5.14
CA ALA A 28 22.59 -17.27 4.25
C ALA A 28 23.54 -16.81 3.15
N ALA A 29 23.35 -17.33 1.93
CA ALA A 29 24.21 -17.00 0.81
C ALA A 29 24.18 -15.49 0.64
N THR A 30 25.24 -14.82 1.05
CA THR A 30 25.37 -13.36 0.93
C THR A 30 25.39 -13.04 -0.55
N ILE A 31 24.36 -12.33 -1.02
CA ILE A 31 24.28 -11.87 -2.42
C ILE A 31 25.53 -11.04 -2.71
N THR A 32 26.32 -11.45 -3.70
CA THR A 32 27.54 -10.75 -4.11
C THR A 32 27.20 -9.42 -4.77
N SER A 33 28.18 -8.51 -4.83
CA SER A 33 28.02 -7.21 -5.54
C SER A 33 27.68 -7.40 -7.01
N GLU A 34 28.25 -8.44 -7.65
CA GLU A 34 27.96 -8.76 -9.05
C GLU A 34 26.52 -9.27 -9.24
N GLN A 35 26.05 -10.15 -8.36
CA GLN A 35 24.65 -10.59 -8.36
C GLN A 35 23.68 -9.44 -8.13
N LYS A 36 24.00 -8.49 -7.23
CA LYS A 36 23.17 -7.29 -7.03
C LYS A 36 23.06 -6.45 -8.30
N LYS A 37 24.18 -6.28 -9.01
CA LYS A 37 24.24 -5.53 -10.27
C LYS A 37 23.41 -6.23 -11.36
N GLU A 38 23.54 -7.54 -11.50
CA GLU A 38 22.76 -8.34 -12.44
C GLU A 38 21.25 -8.24 -12.14
N LEU A 39 20.84 -8.42 -10.87
CA LEU A 39 19.45 -8.33 -10.45
C LEU A 39 18.87 -6.92 -10.70
N ARG A 40 19.68 -5.88 -10.45
CA ARG A 40 19.28 -4.51 -10.78
C ARG A 40 19.00 -4.33 -12.27
N LEU A 41 19.89 -4.82 -13.14
CA LEU A 41 19.69 -4.73 -14.60
C LEU A 41 18.43 -5.49 -15.04
N LYS A 42 18.20 -6.68 -14.50
CA LYS A 42 16.97 -7.44 -14.77
C LYS A 42 15.71 -6.69 -14.31
N SER A 43 15.76 -6.02 -13.16
CA SER A 43 14.63 -5.21 -12.68
C SER A 43 14.31 -4.05 -13.61
N VAL A 44 15.34 -3.37 -14.14
CA VAL A 44 15.17 -2.31 -15.15
C VAL A 44 14.61 -2.88 -16.46
N GLU A 45 15.11 -4.02 -16.92
CA GLU A 45 14.59 -4.71 -18.12
C GLU A 45 13.11 -5.08 -17.96
N MET A 46 12.72 -5.64 -16.81
CA MET A 46 11.32 -5.98 -16.51
C MET A 46 10.42 -4.73 -16.51
N PHE A 47 10.88 -3.64 -15.92
CA PHE A 47 10.14 -2.38 -15.93
C PHE A 47 9.91 -1.89 -17.37
N TYR A 48 10.97 -1.80 -18.18
CA TYR A 48 10.85 -1.32 -19.55
C TYR A 48 10.07 -2.25 -20.47
N HIS A 49 10.07 -3.55 -20.20
CA HIS A 49 9.21 -4.48 -20.91
C HIS A 49 7.73 -4.08 -20.80
N ALA A 50 7.25 -3.81 -19.59
CA ALA A 50 5.88 -3.38 -19.33
C ALA A 50 5.62 -1.93 -19.77
N TYR A 51 6.51 -1.01 -19.38
CA TYR A 51 6.37 0.42 -19.66
C TYR A 51 6.35 0.71 -21.17
N ASN A 52 7.29 0.15 -21.94
CA ASN A 52 7.33 0.35 -23.39
C ASN A 52 6.13 -0.28 -24.08
N ALA A 53 5.66 -1.44 -23.61
CA ALA A 53 4.46 -2.07 -24.15
C ALA A 53 3.22 -1.17 -23.95
N TYR A 54 3.07 -0.58 -22.77
CA TYR A 54 2.01 0.41 -22.50
C TYR A 54 2.17 1.67 -23.36
N MET A 55 3.34 2.30 -23.38
CA MET A 55 3.56 3.55 -24.11
C MET A 55 3.35 3.40 -25.62
N ASN A 56 3.72 2.25 -26.20
CA ASN A 56 3.63 2.03 -27.63
C ASN A 56 2.24 1.57 -28.10
N ASN A 57 1.43 0.96 -27.23
CA ASN A 57 0.18 0.30 -27.65
C ASN A 57 -1.07 0.83 -26.95
N ALA A 58 -0.94 1.44 -25.75
CA ALA A 58 -2.09 1.79 -24.93
C ALA A 58 -2.17 3.28 -24.55
N TYR A 59 -1.03 3.96 -24.39
CA TYR A 59 -1.04 5.37 -24.03
C TYR A 59 -1.88 6.20 -25.04
N PRO A 60 -2.77 7.09 -24.58
CA PRO A 60 -2.96 7.62 -23.23
C PRO A 60 -4.07 6.92 -22.39
N ALA A 61 -4.47 5.70 -22.72
CA ALA A 61 -5.44 4.94 -21.92
C ALA A 61 -4.90 4.65 -20.49
N ASP A 62 -5.79 4.23 -19.59
CA ASP A 62 -5.40 3.90 -18.21
C ASP A 62 -4.50 2.68 -18.12
N GLU A 63 -4.79 1.62 -18.90
CA GLU A 63 -4.07 0.35 -18.87
C GLU A 63 -3.84 -0.20 -20.28
N LEU A 64 -2.82 -1.07 -20.38
CA LEU A 64 -2.61 -1.94 -21.52
C LEU A 64 -3.43 -3.23 -21.37
N MET A 65 -4.16 -3.60 -22.43
CA MET A 65 -4.70 -4.96 -22.60
C MET A 65 -3.64 -5.82 -23.33
N PRO A 66 -2.88 -6.66 -22.62
CA PRO A 66 -1.67 -7.27 -23.18
C PRO A 66 -1.96 -8.31 -24.27
N LEU A 67 -3.14 -8.93 -24.25
CA LEU A 67 -3.53 -9.94 -25.27
C LEU A 67 -3.95 -9.33 -26.60
N THR A 68 -4.48 -8.10 -26.59
CA THR A 68 -4.96 -7.39 -27.79
C THR A 68 -4.05 -6.25 -28.22
N CYS A 69 -3.04 -5.91 -27.40
CA CYS A 69 -2.14 -4.77 -27.61
C CYS A 69 -2.90 -3.47 -27.84
N SER A 70 -3.90 -3.18 -27.00
CA SER A 70 -4.74 -1.98 -27.07
C SER A 70 -4.95 -1.37 -25.71
N GLY A 71 -5.39 -0.09 -25.69
CA GLY A 71 -5.64 0.63 -24.44
C GLY A 71 -7.00 0.28 -23.84
N ARG A 72 -7.06 0.24 -22.48
CA ARG A 72 -8.29 0.07 -21.72
C ARG A 72 -8.70 1.39 -21.08
N TYR A 73 -9.95 1.74 -21.28
CA TYR A 73 -10.62 2.88 -20.63
C TYR A 73 -11.78 2.38 -19.75
N GLN A 74 -12.12 3.13 -18.72
CA GLN A 74 -13.30 2.81 -17.92
C GLN A 74 -14.57 2.92 -18.77
N GLY A 75 -15.41 1.89 -18.72
CA GLY A 75 -16.73 1.88 -19.38
C GLY A 75 -16.72 1.54 -20.87
N THR A 76 -15.57 1.34 -21.51
CA THR A 76 -15.48 0.95 -22.94
C THR A 76 -15.40 -0.55 -23.17
N GLU A 77 -14.91 -1.29 -22.17
CA GLU A 77 -14.71 -2.73 -22.21
C GLU A 77 -15.62 -3.43 -21.19
N PRO A 78 -15.89 -4.72 -21.33
CA PRO A 78 -16.63 -5.48 -20.33
C PRO A 78 -15.98 -5.34 -18.95
N SER A 79 -16.80 -5.11 -17.91
CA SER A 79 -16.33 -4.92 -16.55
C SER A 79 -15.64 -6.16 -15.99
N ARG A 80 -14.49 -5.98 -15.35
CA ARG A 80 -13.75 -6.99 -14.58
C ARG A 80 -14.07 -6.93 -13.08
N GLY A 81 -15.17 -6.23 -12.70
CA GLY A 81 -15.51 -6.00 -11.29
C GLY A 81 -14.50 -5.10 -10.60
N ASP A 82 -14.06 -5.48 -9.39
CA ASP A 82 -13.15 -4.69 -8.56
C ASP A 82 -11.78 -4.42 -9.23
N ALA A 83 -11.39 -5.22 -10.25
CA ALA A 83 -10.16 -4.97 -11.00
C ALA A 83 -10.21 -3.66 -11.82
N ASP A 84 -11.40 -3.17 -12.14
CA ASP A 84 -11.58 -1.89 -12.85
C ASP A 84 -11.67 -0.68 -11.91
N ASP A 85 -11.61 -0.88 -10.61
CA ASP A 85 -11.69 0.19 -9.61
C ASP A 85 -10.56 1.22 -9.71
N ALA A 86 -9.43 0.84 -10.26
CA ALA A 86 -8.30 1.73 -10.47
C ALA A 86 -8.50 2.69 -11.67
N LEU A 87 -9.44 2.37 -12.60
CA LEU A 87 -9.64 3.14 -13.82
C LEU A 87 -10.40 4.44 -13.57
N GLY A 88 -10.09 5.48 -14.35
CA GLY A 88 -10.75 6.78 -14.26
C GLY A 88 -10.53 7.64 -15.50
N ASN A 89 -9.98 7.05 -16.59
CA ASN A 89 -9.66 7.75 -17.85
C ASN A 89 -8.70 8.93 -17.65
N PHE A 90 -7.66 8.73 -16.82
CA PHE A 90 -6.71 9.77 -16.42
C PHE A 90 -5.23 9.38 -16.66
N THR A 91 -4.96 8.47 -17.61
CA THR A 91 -3.59 7.98 -17.91
C THR A 91 -2.93 7.28 -16.71
N LEU A 92 -3.68 6.42 -16.03
CA LEU A 92 -3.32 5.76 -14.78
C LEU A 92 -1.90 5.20 -14.79
N THR A 93 -1.56 4.32 -15.74
CA THR A 93 -0.26 3.64 -15.77
C THR A 93 0.90 4.62 -15.91
N LEU A 94 0.74 5.72 -16.65
CA LEU A 94 1.79 6.71 -16.78
C LEU A 94 2.03 7.47 -15.48
N ILE A 95 0.96 7.91 -14.79
CA ILE A 95 1.06 8.59 -13.49
C ILE A 95 1.69 7.68 -12.45
N ASP A 96 1.22 6.43 -12.37
CA ASP A 96 1.68 5.41 -11.40
C ASP A 96 3.14 4.94 -11.67
N SER A 97 3.70 5.27 -12.84
CA SER A 97 5.09 4.94 -13.20
C SER A 97 6.10 6.06 -12.89
N LEU A 98 5.66 7.26 -12.53
CA LEU A 98 6.56 8.43 -12.42
C LEU A 98 7.64 8.24 -11.35
N ASP A 99 7.27 7.78 -10.18
CA ASP A 99 8.22 7.57 -9.08
C ASP A 99 9.20 6.43 -9.38
N THR A 100 8.74 5.39 -10.08
CA THR A 100 9.59 4.28 -10.52
C THR A 100 10.67 4.77 -11.49
N LEU A 101 10.32 5.59 -12.49
CA LEU A 101 11.29 6.21 -13.39
C LEU A 101 12.32 7.05 -12.63
N ALA A 102 11.86 7.82 -11.64
CA ALA A 102 12.73 8.65 -10.82
C ALA A 102 13.71 7.80 -9.98
N VAL A 103 13.22 6.74 -9.32
CA VAL A 103 14.02 5.84 -8.48
C VAL A 103 15.03 5.04 -9.31
N LEU A 104 14.67 4.62 -10.52
CA LEU A 104 15.60 3.94 -11.45
C LEU A 104 16.69 4.88 -11.99
N GLY A 105 16.49 6.19 -11.89
CA GLY A 105 17.40 7.21 -12.40
C GLY A 105 17.24 7.49 -13.90
N GLU A 106 16.08 7.16 -14.46
CA GLU A 106 15.73 7.30 -15.89
C GLU A 106 15.25 8.71 -16.20
N LEU A 107 16.15 9.70 -16.05
CA LEU A 107 15.85 11.13 -16.04
C LEU A 107 15.14 11.63 -17.31
N GLN A 108 15.56 11.14 -18.49
CA GLN A 108 14.94 11.56 -19.75
C GLN A 108 13.52 11.02 -19.90
N ALA A 109 13.33 9.73 -19.56
CA ALA A 109 12.00 9.12 -19.57
C ALA A 109 11.08 9.78 -18.53
N PHE A 110 11.60 10.11 -17.35
CA PHE A 110 10.87 10.85 -16.31
C PHE A 110 10.41 12.23 -16.81
N ASP A 111 11.35 13.05 -17.36
CA ASP A 111 11.02 14.39 -17.90
C ASP A 111 9.93 14.30 -18.97
N GLN A 112 10.06 13.36 -19.93
CA GLN A 112 9.06 13.17 -20.98
C GLN A 112 7.72 12.69 -20.41
N SER A 113 7.73 11.79 -19.43
CA SER A 113 6.51 11.28 -18.78
C SER A 113 5.76 12.38 -18.04
N VAL A 114 6.47 13.27 -17.33
CA VAL A 114 5.85 14.42 -16.66
C VAL A 114 5.18 15.35 -17.68
N ARG A 115 5.85 15.64 -18.82
CA ARG A 115 5.24 16.44 -19.90
C ARG A 115 3.99 15.79 -20.47
N ASN A 116 4.03 14.50 -20.67
CA ASN A 116 2.91 13.72 -21.19
C ASN A 116 1.72 13.74 -20.21
N VAL A 117 1.96 13.55 -18.90
CA VAL A 117 0.92 13.66 -17.86
C VAL A 117 0.27 15.03 -17.88
N ILE A 118 1.05 16.12 -17.87
CA ILE A 118 0.52 17.49 -17.90
C ILE A 118 -0.33 17.73 -19.16
N LYS A 119 0.10 17.18 -20.29
CA LYS A 119 -0.59 17.35 -21.56
C LYS A 119 -1.90 16.59 -21.65
N ASP A 120 -1.92 15.31 -21.25
CA ASP A 120 -2.97 14.37 -21.64
C ASP A 120 -3.88 13.92 -20.47
N SER A 121 -3.46 14.06 -19.20
CA SER A 121 -4.30 13.69 -18.06
C SER A 121 -5.35 14.78 -17.75
N ARG A 122 -6.58 14.34 -17.48
CA ARG A 122 -7.71 15.20 -17.10
C ARG A 122 -8.50 14.54 -15.97
N PHE A 123 -9.04 15.37 -15.06
CA PHE A 123 -9.72 14.89 -13.86
C PHE A 123 -11.15 15.44 -13.71
N ASP A 124 -11.67 16.14 -14.70
CA ASP A 124 -13.00 16.76 -14.68
C ASP A 124 -14.07 15.94 -15.42
N ALA A 125 -13.80 14.68 -15.72
CA ALA A 125 -14.71 13.80 -16.42
C ALA A 125 -15.95 13.46 -15.57
N ASP A 126 -17.09 13.27 -16.24
CA ASP A 126 -18.31 12.72 -15.62
C ASP A 126 -18.20 11.21 -15.46
N ILE A 127 -17.42 10.79 -14.49
CA ILE A 127 -17.07 9.39 -14.24
C ILE A 127 -17.02 9.12 -12.75
N VAL A 128 -17.49 7.94 -12.33
CA VAL A 128 -17.44 7.48 -10.95
C VAL A 128 -16.17 6.69 -10.73
N VAL A 129 -15.35 7.11 -9.78
CA VAL A 129 -14.07 6.47 -9.45
C VAL A 129 -14.07 5.96 -8.01
N SER A 130 -13.17 5.03 -7.72
CA SER A 130 -12.83 4.63 -6.36
C SER A 130 -12.05 5.74 -5.67
N VAL A 131 -12.50 6.19 -4.50
CA VAL A 131 -11.80 7.18 -3.68
C VAL A 131 -10.44 6.65 -3.24
N PHE A 132 -10.39 5.40 -2.82
CA PHE A 132 -9.18 4.71 -2.39
C PHE A 132 -8.15 4.60 -3.51
N GLU A 133 -8.51 3.99 -4.65
CA GLU A 133 -7.59 3.79 -5.77
C GLU A 133 -7.10 5.10 -6.38
N THR A 134 -8.00 6.08 -6.53
CA THR A 134 -7.62 7.39 -7.06
C THR A 134 -6.67 8.12 -6.10
N ASN A 135 -6.85 7.96 -4.79
CA ASN A 135 -5.92 8.54 -3.82
C ASN A 135 -4.53 7.93 -3.93
N ILE A 136 -4.41 6.61 -3.77
CA ILE A 136 -3.10 5.97 -3.69
C ILE A 136 -2.31 6.06 -5.01
N ARG A 137 -3.00 5.94 -6.16
CA ARG A 137 -2.34 5.89 -7.48
C ARG A 137 -2.19 7.29 -8.09
N ILE A 138 -3.27 8.07 -8.12
CA ILE A 138 -3.24 9.35 -8.83
C ILE A 138 -2.70 10.45 -7.93
N VAL A 139 -3.28 10.66 -6.75
CA VAL A 139 -2.72 11.68 -5.83
C VAL A 139 -1.31 11.28 -5.41
N GLY A 140 -1.09 10.02 -5.03
CA GLY A 140 0.23 9.51 -4.64
C GLY A 140 1.26 9.60 -5.77
N GLY A 141 0.92 9.16 -6.98
CA GLY A 141 1.81 9.23 -8.16
C GLY A 141 2.16 10.66 -8.56
N LEU A 142 1.17 11.58 -8.56
CA LEU A 142 1.41 13.00 -8.84
C LEU A 142 2.29 13.65 -7.76
N LEU A 143 2.08 13.35 -6.47
CA LEU A 143 2.91 13.85 -5.37
C LEU A 143 4.32 13.27 -5.42
N GLY A 144 4.48 11.97 -5.67
CA GLY A 144 5.77 11.32 -5.86
C GLY A 144 6.55 11.93 -7.04
N GLY A 145 5.86 12.11 -8.17
CA GLY A 145 6.40 12.80 -9.34
C GLY A 145 6.82 14.25 -9.06
N HIS A 146 5.98 15.02 -8.32
CA HIS A 146 6.30 16.38 -7.89
C HIS A 146 7.55 16.45 -7.02
N VAL A 147 7.64 15.59 -6.01
CA VAL A 147 8.80 15.54 -5.10
C VAL A 147 10.08 15.21 -5.88
N ALA A 148 10.02 14.24 -6.79
CA ALA A 148 11.15 13.87 -7.65
C ALA A 148 11.55 15.02 -8.60
N ALA A 149 10.59 15.63 -9.30
CA ALA A 149 10.83 16.76 -10.21
C ALA A 149 11.46 17.94 -9.48
N SER A 150 10.94 18.31 -8.32
CA SER A 150 11.46 19.38 -7.47
C SER A 150 12.86 19.06 -6.94
N TYR A 151 13.13 17.80 -6.58
CA TYR A 151 14.46 17.37 -6.20
C TYR A 151 15.47 17.51 -7.34
N PHE A 152 15.15 17.01 -8.55
CA PHE A 152 16.03 17.07 -9.71
C PHE A 152 16.28 18.52 -10.15
N LYS A 153 15.27 19.37 -10.14
CA LYS A 153 15.40 20.81 -10.40
C LYS A 153 16.32 21.49 -9.39
N ARG A 154 16.11 21.28 -8.09
CA ARG A 154 16.93 21.89 -7.02
C ARG A 154 18.39 21.42 -7.08
N LYS A 155 18.63 20.17 -7.47
CA LYS A 155 19.99 19.61 -7.66
C LYS A 155 20.61 19.98 -9.00
N GLN A 156 19.91 20.71 -9.86
CA GLN A 156 20.33 21.09 -11.21
C GLN A 156 20.71 19.89 -12.10
N ILE A 157 20.04 18.75 -11.88
CA ILE A 157 20.26 17.51 -12.65
C ILE A 157 19.38 17.49 -13.91
N SER A 158 18.09 17.86 -13.74
CA SER A 158 17.04 17.83 -14.78
C SER A 158 15.87 18.71 -14.36
N MET A 159 14.76 18.72 -15.12
CA MET A 159 13.49 19.37 -14.77
C MET A 159 13.59 20.89 -14.57
N HIS A 160 14.49 21.60 -15.25
CA HIS A 160 14.69 23.05 -15.08
C HIS A 160 13.45 23.89 -15.40
N TRP A 161 12.59 23.40 -16.28
CA TRP A 161 11.34 24.01 -16.72
C TRP A 161 10.17 23.83 -15.74
N TYR A 162 10.23 22.82 -14.87
CA TYR A 162 9.14 22.40 -13.98
C TYR A 162 8.76 23.52 -12.98
N GLN A 163 7.44 23.81 -12.82
CA GLN A 163 6.91 24.86 -11.96
C GLN A 163 5.70 24.37 -11.15
N ASP A 164 5.84 23.20 -10.50
CA ASP A 164 4.82 22.62 -9.60
C ASP A 164 3.51 22.19 -10.29
N GLU A 165 3.56 21.90 -11.61
CA GLU A 165 2.39 21.47 -12.38
C GLU A 165 1.76 20.19 -11.79
N LEU A 166 2.57 19.19 -11.44
CA LEU A 166 2.05 17.94 -10.84
C LEU A 166 1.41 18.19 -9.46
N LEU A 167 1.92 19.14 -8.66
CA LEU A 167 1.30 19.51 -7.40
C LEU A 167 -0.06 20.17 -7.62
N THR A 168 -0.16 21.03 -8.63
CA THR A 168 -1.43 21.65 -9.02
C THR A 168 -2.46 20.61 -9.46
N MET A 169 -2.02 19.60 -10.23
CA MET A 169 -2.85 18.47 -10.64
C MET A 169 -3.26 17.60 -9.45
N ALA A 170 -2.33 17.31 -8.53
CA ALA A 170 -2.63 16.55 -7.29
C ALA A 170 -3.66 17.28 -6.43
N LYS A 171 -3.55 18.61 -6.32
CA LYS A 171 -4.53 19.44 -5.62
C LYS A 171 -5.91 19.36 -6.29
N GLU A 172 -5.97 19.44 -7.61
CA GLU A 172 -7.23 19.31 -8.35
C GLU A 172 -7.92 17.98 -8.05
N VAL A 173 -7.17 16.85 -8.07
CA VAL A 173 -7.72 15.54 -7.72
C VAL A 173 -8.16 15.52 -6.25
N GLY A 174 -7.34 16.02 -5.33
CA GLY A 174 -7.67 16.12 -3.91
C GLY A 174 -8.97 16.86 -3.66
N ASP A 175 -9.18 18.02 -4.32
CA ASP A 175 -10.42 18.81 -4.24
C ASP A 175 -11.65 17.99 -4.70
N ARG A 176 -11.49 17.18 -5.74
CA ARG A 176 -12.57 16.32 -6.26
C ARG A 176 -12.88 15.13 -5.37
N LEU A 177 -11.92 14.69 -4.56
CA LEU A 177 -12.11 13.63 -3.57
C LEU A 177 -12.71 14.15 -2.24
N LEU A 178 -12.52 15.43 -1.88
CA LEU A 178 -13.01 15.98 -0.61
C LEU A 178 -14.51 15.77 -0.35
N PRO A 179 -15.43 15.86 -1.33
CA PRO A 179 -16.85 15.62 -1.11
C PRO A 179 -17.15 14.23 -0.53
N ALA A 180 -16.30 13.23 -0.79
CA ALA A 180 -16.48 11.88 -0.24
C ALA A 180 -16.43 11.85 1.29
N PHE A 181 -15.73 12.79 1.94
CA PHE A 181 -15.63 12.85 3.41
C PHE A 181 -16.82 13.51 4.08
N ASN A 182 -17.84 13.93 3.34
CA ASN A 182 -19.04 14.54 3.89
C ASN A 182 -20.04 13.47 4.41
N THR A 183 -19.62 12.73 5.43
CA THR A 183 -20.39 11.72 6.13
C THR A 183 -20.50 12.08 7.63
N SER A 184 -21.46 11.50 8.34
CA SER A 184 -21.62 11.71 9.78
C SER A 184 -20.40 11.28 10.60
N THR A 185 -19.73 10.21 10.17
CA THR A 185 -18.53 9.66 10.82
C THR A 185 -17.23 10.36 10.40
N GLY A 186 -17.20 10.95 9.22
CA GLY A 186 -16.00 11.44 8.55
C GLY A 186 -15.23 10.34 7.78
N ILE A 187 -15.68 9.10 7.82
CA ILE A 187 -15.20 8.04 6.93
C ILE A 187 -15.69 8.34 5.50
N PRO A 188 -14.81 8.29 4.48
CA PRO A 188 -15.22 8.66 3.13
C PRO A 188 -16.16 7.64 2.49
N TYR A 189 -17.02 8.10 1.60
CA TYR A 189 -17.67 7.24 0.61
C TYR A 189 -16.62 6.47 -0.19
N PRO A 190 -16.86 5.20 -0.57
CA PRO A 190 -15.92 4.43 -1.38
C PRO A 190 -15.84 4.92 -2.83
N ARG A 191 -16.84 5.68 -3.28
CA ARG A 191 -16.98 6.18 -4.66
C ARG A 191 -17.28 7.67 -4.67
N VAL A 192 -16.80 8.35 -5.71
CA VAL A 192 -17.10 9.76 -6.00
C VAL A 192 -17.18 9.96 -7.52
N ASN A 193 -18.07 10.82 -7.98
CA ASN A 193 -18.04 11.29 -9.36
C ASN A 193 -17.07 12.46 -9.47
N LEU A 194 -16.08 12.38 -10.35
CA LEU A 194 -15.03 13.40 -10.47
C LEU A 194 -15.58 14.78 -10.82
N LYS A 195 -16.69 14.86 -11.55
CA LYS A 195 -17.33 16.12 -11.94
C LYS A 195 -18.41 16.59 -10.96
N HIS A 196 -19.21 15.66 -10.44
CA HIS A 196 -20.43 15.99 -9.68
C HIS A 196 -20.33 15.69 -8.19
N GLY A 197 -19.21 15.12 -7.71
CA GLY A 197 -19.05 14.74 -6.30
C GLY A 197 -19.94 13.57 -5.90
N ILE A 198 -20.62 13.69 -4.75
CA ILE A 198 -21.54 12.65 -4.25
C ILE A 198 -22.92 12.86 -4.84
N THR A 199 -23.23 12.07 -5.87
CA THR A 199 -24.55 12.05 -6.49
C THR A 199 -25.58 11.28 -5.63
N PRO A 200 -26.89 11.51 -5.81
CA PRO A 200 -27.93 10.74 -5.09
C PRO A 200 -27.77 9.22 -5.25
N THR A 201 -27.35 8.76 -6.42
CA THR A 201 -27.09 7.33 -6.69
C THR A 201 -25.94 6.81 -5.82
N ILE A 202 -24.83 7.54 -5.75
CA ILE A 202 -23.69 7.17 -4.89
C ILE A 202 -24.12 7.14 -3.43
N ALA A 203 -24.82 8.17 -2.96
CA ALA A 203 -25.26 8.30 -1.58
C ALA A 203 -26.19 7.16 -1.13
N THR A 204 -27.00 6.61 -2.02
CA THR A 204 -27.95 5.52 -1.71
C THR A 204 -27.32 4.14 -1.85
N SER A 205 -26.39 3.94 -2.82
CA SER A 205 -25.85 2.62 -3.16
C SER A 205 -24.56 2.27 -2.39
N HIS A 206 -23.83 3.27 -1.89
CA HIS A 206 -22.52 3.06 -1.27
C HIS A 206 -22.50 3.54 0.18
N ARG A 207 -23.08 2.72 1.08
CA ARG A 207 -23.19 3.02 2.51
C ARG A 207 -22.09 2.40 3.37
N ASP A 208 -21.31 1.50 2.80
CA ASP A 208 -20.28 0.73 3.48
C ASP A 208 -18.95 0.88 2.74
N THR A 209 -17.86 0.79 3.48
CA THR A 209 -16.50 0.85 2.92
C THR A 209 -15.58 -0.13 3.64
N CYS A 210 -14.48 -0.51 3.01
CA CYS A 210 -13.49 -1.36 3.64
C CYS A 210 -12.59 -0.55 4.60
N THR A 211 -12.02 -1.21 5.61
CA THR A 211 -11.12 -0.57 6.59
C THR A 211 -9.89 0.03 5.91
N SER A 212 -9.27 -0.71 4.97
CA SER A 212 -8.17 -0.18 4.16
C SER A 212 -8.64 0.97 3.26
N CYS A 213 -9.82 0.85 2.63
CA CYS A 213 -10.36 1.92 1.78
C CYS A 213 -10.53 3.26 2.52
N ALA A 214 -10.92 3.22 3.78
CA ALA A 214 -11.10 4.42 4.61
C ALA A 214 -9.81 4.89 5.28
N GLY A 215 -8.93 3.96 5.63
CA GLY A 215 -7.71 4.22 6.41
C GLY A 215 -6.46 4.50 5.59
N THR A 216 -6.51 4.31 4.27
CA THR A 216 -5.35 4.48 3.39
C THR A 216 -5.42 5.81 2.63
N MET A 217 -5.55 6.91 3.38
CA MET A 217 -5.64 8.27 2.82
C MET A 217 -4.63 9.23 3.47
N ILE A 218 -4.12 8.88 4.66
CA ILE A 218 -3.42 9.85 5.50
C ILE A 218 -2.07 10.29 4.92
N LEU A 219 -1.35 9.41 4.22
CA LEU A 219 -0.02 9.74 3.68
C LEU A 219 -0.13 10.77 2.56
N GLU A 220 -0.98 10.51 1.57
CA GLU A 220 -1.19 11.37 0.42
C GLU A 220 -1.84 12.69 0.83
N PHE A 221 -2.91 12.65 1.64
CA PHE A 221 -3.63 13.84 2.04
C PHE A 221 -2.82 14.73 3.00
N ALA A 222 -2.00 14.15 3.89
CA ALA A 222 -1.09 14.95 4.71
C ALA A 222 0.04 15.55 3.87
N ALA A 223 0.62 14.80 2.93
CA ALA A 223 1.62 15.34 2.00
C ALA A 223 1.02 16.47 1.15
N LEU A 224 -0.19 16.28 0.62
CA LEU A 224 -0.89 17.31 -0.15
C LEU A 224 -1.12 18.57 0.69
N SER A 225 -1.60 18.43 1.93
CA SER A 225 -1.77 19.56 2.85
C SER A 225 -0.47 20.33 3.09
N ARG A 226 0.60 19.62 3.36
CA ARG A 226 1.89 20.23 3.70
C ARG A 226 2.56 20.91 2.50
N LEU A 227 2.44 20.33 1.30
CA LEU A 227 3.01 20.88 0.08
C LEU A 227 2.21 22.07 -0.45
N THR A 228 0.88 22.08 -0.27
CA THR A 228 0.01 23.18 -0.72
C THR A 228 -0.23 24.25 0.33
N GLY A 229 0.02 23.98 1.62
CA GLY A 229 -0.34 24.85 2.75
C GLY A 229 -1.84 24.82 3.10
N ILE A 230 -2.63 23.90 2.54
CA ILE A 230 -4.08 23.79 2.74
C ILE A 230 -4.37 22.64 3.71
N SER A 231 -4.78 22.93 4.95
CA SER A 231 -4.91 21.94 6.03
C SER A 231 -6.03 20.91 5.85
N VAL A 232 -7.07 21.25 5.10
CA VAL A 232 -8.32 20.49 5.02
C VAL A 232 -8.11 19.01 4.63
N TYR A 233 -7.17 18.69 3.76
CA TYR A 233 -6.93 17.31 3.32
C TYR A 233 -6.43 16.46 4.50
N GLU A 234 -5.37 16.91 5.20
CA GLU A 234 -4.84 16.19 6.37
C GLU A 234 -5.90 16.08 7.48
N GLU A 235 -6.67 17.14 7.74
CA GLU A 235 -7.76 17.13 8.74
C GLU A 235 -8.82 16.06 8.43
N LYS A 236 -9.24 15.94 7.17
CA LYS A 236 -10.24 14.93 6.77
C LYS A 236 -9.72 13.51 6.90
N ALA A 237 -8.48 13.25 6.44
CA ALA A 237 -7.85 11.95 6.56
C ALA A 237 -7.59 11.56 8.04
N ARG A 238 -7.13 12.50 8.87
CA ARG A 238 -6.96 12.27 10.32
C ARG A 238 -8.29 11.92 10.99
N LYS A 239 -9.35 12.65 10.67
CA LYS A 239 -10.68 12.37 11.23
C LYS A 239 -11.15 10.93 10.88
N ALA A 240 -10.95 10.49 9.64
CA ALA A 240 -11.27 9.12 9.24
C ALA A 240 -10.45 8.08 10.02
N MET A 241 -9.12 8.29 10.14
CA MET A 241 -8.23 7.43 10.90
C MET A 241 -8.58 7.38 12.40
N ASP A 242 -8.93 8.52 13.00
CA ASP A 242 -9.33 8.60 14.41
C ASP A 242 -10.65 7.88 14.65
N TYR A 243 -11.59 8.02 13.73
CA TYR A 243 -12.87 7.31 13.82
C TYR A 243 -12.67 5.79 13.70
N LEU A 244 -11.90 5.31 12.72
CA LEU A 244 -11.56 3.89 12.59
C LEU A 244 -10.90 3.36 13.86
N TRP A 245 -9.93 4.08 14.41
CA TRP A 245 -9.28 3.71 15.67
C TRP A 245 -10.29 3.59 16.82
N ALA A 246 -11.27 4.49 16.92
CA ALA A 246 -12.31 4.44 17.94
C ALA A 246 -13.23 3.21 17.78
N GLN A 247 -13.43 2.70 16.56
CA GLN A 247 -14.28 1.55 16.27
C GLN A 247 -13.62 0.18 16.49
N ARG A 248 -12.29 0.13 16.76
CA ARG A 248 -11.62 -1.14 17.07
C ARG A 248 -12.26 -1.84 18.26
N HIS A 249 -12.13 -3.14 18.34
CA HIS A 249 -12.57 -3.89 19.52
C HIS A 249 -11.70 -3.55 20.73
N HIS A 250 -12.27 -2.93 21.76
CA HIS A 250 -11.52 -2.30 22.86
C HIS A 250 -10.67 -3.26 23.68
N SER A 251 -11.08 -4.53 23.87
CA SER A 251 -10.34 -5.49 24.69
C SER A 251 -9.22 -6.21 23.96
N ASN A 252 -9.28 -6.35 22.63
CA ASN A 252 -8.29 -7.10 21.86
C ASN A 252 -7.65 -6.30 20.72
N ASN A 253 -8.06 -5.05 20.47
CA ASN A 253 -7.56 -4.14 19.44
C ASN A 253 -7.69 -4.64 17.99
N LEU A 254 -8.53 -5.65 17.72
CA LEU A 254 -8.83 -6.10 16.37
C LEU A 254 -9.82 -5.16 15.67
N MET A 255 -9.73 -5.15 14.34
CA MET A 255 -10.58 -4.38 13.43
C MET A 255 -11.45 -5.32 12.60
N GLY A 256 -12.63 -4.90 12.19
CA GLY A 256 -13.38 -5.57 11.12
C GLY A 256 -12.87 -5.17 9.73
N THR A 257 -13.35 -5.83 8.69
CA THR A 257 -12.96 -5.54 7.30
C THR A 257 -13.86 -4.54 6.59
N VAL A 258 -15.17 -4.46 6.96
CA VAL A 258 -16.12 -3.52 6.32
C VAL A 258 -16.94 -2.82 7.38
N ILE A 259 -17.05 -1.49 7.26
CA ILE A 259 -17.72 -0.60 8.19
C ILE A 259 -18.76 0.28 7.47
N ASN A 260 -19.88 0.56 8.11
CA ASN A 260 -20.88 1.51 7.62
C ASN A 260 -20.40 2.94 7.84
N ILE A 261 -20.40 3.75 6.79
CA ILE A 261 -19.86 5.11 6.80
C ILE A 261 -20.74 6.14 7.52
N HIS A 262 -21.97 5.79 7.85
CA HIS A 262 -22.91 6.71 8.49
C HIS A 262 -23.03 6.51 10.01
N ASN A 263 -23.07 5.25 10.46
CA ASN A 263 -23.24 4.92 11.88
C ASN A 263 -22.02 4.25 12.53
N GLY A 264 -21.03 3.81 11.73
CA GLY A 264 -19.82 3.18 12.24
C GLY A 264 -19.98 1.71 12.65
N ASP A 265 -21.11 1.08 12.32
CA ASP A 265 -21.32 -0.34 12.62
C ASP A 265 -20.48 -1.22 11.70
N TRP A 266 -19.87 -2.25 12.29
CA TRP A 266 -19.15 -3.26 11.52
C TRP A 266 -20.11 -4.15 10.74
N VAL A 267 -20.05 -4.07 9.41
CA VAL A 267 -20.80 -4.91 8.47
C VAL A 267 -20.14 -6.27 8.32
N ARG A 268 -18.81 -6.30 8.22
CA ARG A 268 -18.02 -7.52 8.25
C ARG A 268 -17.04 -7.46 9.42
N LYS A 269 -17.08 -8.50 10.24
CA LYS A 269 -16.35 -8.60 11.51
C LYS A 269 -15.16 -9.57 11.44
N GLU A 270 -14.86 -10.08 10.27
CA GLU A 270 -13.61 -10.80 10.01
C GLU A 270 -12.44 -9.83 10.17
N SER A 271 -11.40 -10.30 10.84
CA SER A 271 -10.17 -9.56 11.13
C SER A 271 -8.99 -10.37 10.66
N GLY A 272 -8.18 -9.80 9.81
CA GLY A 272 -7.00 -10.41 9.21
C GLY A 272 -5.96 -9.35 8.90
N VAL A 273 -5.03 -9.67 8.01
CA VAL A 273 -4.04 -8.72 7.44
C VAL A 273 -4.12 -8.67 5.90
N GLY A 274 -5.05 -9.38 5.29
CA GLY A 274 -5.27 -9.43 3.85
C GLY A 274 -6.27 -8.40 3.35
N ALA A 275 -6.94 -8.74 2.25
CA ALA A 275 -7.85 -7.86 1.53
C ALA A 275 -8.91 -7.18 2.42
N GLY A 276 -9.06 -5.88 2.25
CA GLY A 276 -10.05 -5.04 2.93
C GLY A 276 -9.57 -4.43 4.26
N ILE A 277 -8.41 -4.83 4.78
CA ILE A 277 -7.83 -4.28 6.02
C ILE A 277 -6.33 -3.99 5.90
N ASP A 278 -5.65 -4.62 4.98
CA ASP A 278 -4.20 -4.66 4.73
C ASP A 278 -3.50 -3.31 4.92
N SER A 279 -3.66 -2.40 4.00
CA SER A 279 -2.96 -1.11 3.97
C SER A 279 -3.35 -0.15 5.10
N TYR A 280 -4.45 -0.41 5.85
CA TYR A 280 -4.73 0.36 7.06
C TYR A 280 -3.58 0.22 8.08
N TYR A 281 -3.12 -1.01 8.35
CA TYR A 281 -2.00 -1.24 9.28
C TYR A 281 -0.69 -0.64 8.75
N GLU A 282 -0.46 -0.78 7.46
CA GLU A 282 0.70 -0.19 6.79
C GLU A 282 0.72 1.34 6.95
N TYR A 283 -0.42 2.00 6.71
CA TYR A 283 -0.53 3.46 6.79
C TYR A 283 -0.44 3.97 8.22
N VAL A 284 -0.89 3.22 9.21
CA VAL A 284 -0.69 3.58 10.63
C VAL A 284 0.81 3.66 10.96
N LEU A 285 1.63 2.67 10.56
CA LEU A 285 3.07 2.73 10.81
C LEU A 285 3.76 3.82 9.97
N LYS A 286 3.44 3.89 8.68
CA LYS A 286 4.07 4.87 7.78
C LYS A 286 3.66 6.32 8.12
N ALA A 287 2.46 6.54 8.66
CA ALA A 287 2.07 7.86 9.16
C ALA A 287 2.97 8.32 10.33
N TYR A 288 3.33 7.43 11.26
CA TYR A 288 4.34 7.74 12.28
C TYR A 288 5.66 8.19 11.63
N ILE A 289 6.16 7.42 10.65
CA ILE A 289 7.44 7.69 10.01
C ILE A 289 7.42 9.02 9.23
N LEU A 290 6.36 9.27 8.46
CA LEU A 290 6.25 10.45 7.61
C LEU A 290 5.90 11.72 8.39
N LEU A 291 5.00 11.61 9.38
CA LEU A 291 4.45 12.77 10.07
C LEU A 291 5.17 13.09 11.38
N GLY A 292 5.93 12.12 11.94
CA GLY A 292 6.60 12.25 13.24
C GLY A 292 5.62 12.28 14.41
N ASP A 293 4.44 11.64 14.29
CA ASP A 293 3.38 11.66 15.30
C ASP A 293 3.34 10.32 16.05
N ASP A 294 3.84 10.31 17.28
CA ASP A 294 3.94 9.11 18.13
C ASP A 294 2.59 8.43 18.41
N THR A 295 1.47 9.14 18.24
CA THR A 295 0.13 8.57 18.37
C THR A 295 -0.06 7.41 17.40
N TYR A 296 0.44 7.53 16.17
CA TYR A 296 0.35 6.46 15.17
C TYR A 296 1.21 5.25 15.53
N LEU A 297 2.41 5.45 16.09
CA LEU A 297 3.23 4.33 16.56
C LEU A 297 2.55 3.59 17.72
N ALA A 298 1.96 4.31 18.66
CA ALA A 298 1.23 3.71 19.78
C ALA A 298 0.01 2.90 19.30
N ARG A 299 -0.71 3.38 18.26
CA ARG A 299 -1.82 2.66 17.63
C ARG A 299 -1.32 1.41 16.89
N PHE A 300 -0.24 1.56 16.11
CA PHE A 300 0.37 0.45 15.38
C PHE A 300 0.77 -0.68 16.33
N ASN A 301 1.50 -0.37 17.40
CA ASN A 301 1.95 -1.37 18.36
C ASN A 301 0.78 -2.17 18.95
N LYS A 302 -0.34 -1.51 19.30
CA LYS A 302 -1.53 -2.21 19.81
C LYS A 302 -2.18 -3.12 18.77
N HIS A 303 -2.24 -2.68 17.51
CA HIS A 303 -2.72 -3.53 16.42
C HIS A 303 -1.76 -4.68 16.14
N TYR A 304 -0.46 -4.40 16.11
CA TYR A 304 0.58 -5.39 15.86
C TYR A 304 0.55 -6.51 16.91
N ASP A 305 0.50 -6.15 18.19
CA ASP A 305 0.35 -7.11 19.30
C ASP A 305 -0.92 -7.98 19.13
N ALA A 306 -2.02 -7.36 18.69
CA ALA A 306 -3.27 -8.08 18.46
C ALA A 306 -3.15 -9.06 17.27
N VAL A 307 -2.54 -8.64 16.17
CA VAL A 307 -2.30 -9.50 15.00
C VAL A 307 -1.40 -10.67 15.38
N MET A 308 -0.26 -10.43 16.04
CA MET A 308 0.66 -11.48 16.44
C MET A 308 0.05 -12.44 17.44
N ARG A 309 -0.87 -11.99 18.28
CA ARG A 309 -1.54 -12.82 19.29
C ARG A 309 -2.69 -13.65 18.76
N TYR A 310 -3.48 -13.12 17.83
CA TYR A 310 -4.76 -13.72 17.45
C TYR A 310 -4.84 -14.20 16.00
N ILE A 311 -4.06 -13.60 15.09
CA ILE A 311 -4.09 -13.86 13.65
C ILE A 311 -2.88 -14.67 13.22
N SER A 312 -1.70 -14.45 13.84
CA SER A 312 -0.49 -15.21 13.54
C SER A 312 -0.51 -16.58 14.18
N HIS A 313 -0.37 -17.62 13.36
CA HIS A 313 -0.25 -19.02 13.79
C HIS A 313 1.05 -19.62 13.22
N GLY A 314 2.19 -19.25 13.81
CA GLY A 314 3.52 -19.55 13.27
C GLY A 314 3.72 -18.79 11.94
N PRO A 315 4.06 -19.48 10.85
CA PRO A 315 4.27 -18.81 9.56
C PRO A 315 2.96 -18.46 8.84
N LEU A 316 1.80 -18.92 9.33
CA LEU A 316 0.50 -18.68 8.72
C LEU A 316 -0.20 -17.48 9.37
N LEU A 317 -0.90 -16.71 8.55
CA LEU A 317 -1.78 -15.63 8.96
C LEU A 317 -3.21 -16.02 8.58
N VAL A 318 -4.11 -16.08 9.58
CA VAL A 318 -5.49 -16.55 9.38
C VAL A 318 -6.49 -15.49 9.82
N ASP A 319 -7.59 -15.36 9.11
CA ASP A 319 -8.67 -14.46 9.53
C ASP A 319 -9.41 -15.04 10.74
N VAL A 320 -9.67 -14.16 11.71
CA VAL A 320 -10.45 -14.47 12.91
C VAL A 320 -11.66 -13.55 13.03
N HIS A 321 -12.62 -13.88 13.89
CA HIS A 321 -13.74 -12.98 14.17
C HIS A 321 -13.32 -11.95 15.24
N MET A 322 -13.43 -10.64 14.98
CA MET A 322 -12.94 -9.57 15.87
C MET A 322 -13.50 -9.63 17.30
N HIS A 323 -14.70 -10.15 17.52
CA HIS A 323 -15.30 -10.30 18.87
C HIS A 323 -15.03 -11.68 19.49
N LYS A 324 -14.62 -12.67 18.70
CA LYS A 324 -14.32 -14.04 19.15
C LYS A 324 -13.05 -14.55 18.47
N PRO A 325 -11.87 -13.98 18.80
CA PRO A 325 -10.64 -14.23 18.06
C PRO A 325 -10.07 -15.65 18.23
N THR A 326 -10.63 -16.46 19.10
CA THR A 326 -10.33 -17.90 19.21
C THR A 326 -11.03 -18.73 18.14
N SER A 327 -11.96 -18.13 17.39
CA SER A 327 -12.66 -18.78 16.28
C SER A 327 -12.06 -18.32 14.97
N VAL A 328 -11.40 -19.22 14.25
CA VAL A 328 -10.88 -18.96 12.91
C VAL A 328 -12.06 -18.78 11.96
N ALA A 329 -12.08 -17.66 11.22
CA ALA A 329 -13.15 -17.33 10.29
C ALA A 329 -12.88 -17.92 8.90
N LYS A 330 -11.61 -17.94 8.47
CA LYS A 330 -11.19 -18.45 7.16
C LYS A 330 -9.81 -19.07 7.21
N HIS A 331 -9.62 -20.15 6.43
CA HIS A 331 -8.39 -20.93 6.33
C HIS A 331 -7.70 -20.78 4.97
N PHE A 332 -7.81 -19.66 4.32
CA PHE A 332 -7.10 -19.41 3.07
C PHE A 332 -6.25 -18.14 3.17
N MET A 333 -5.18 -18.10 2.40
CA MET A 333 -4.32 -16.94 2.23
C MET A 333 -4.63 -16.30 0.89
N ASP A 334 -4.79 -14.99 0.84
CA ASP A 334 -4.82 -14.22 -0.39
C ASP A 334 -3.45 -13.59 -0.69
N SER A 335 -3.24 -13.16 -1.92
CA SER A 335 -1.96 -12.56 -2.33
C SER A 335 -1.67 -11.23 -1.63
N LEU A 336 -2.70 -10.51 -1.18
CA LEU A 336 -2.56 -9.19 -0.58
C LEU A 336 -1.91 -9.25 0.80
N LEU A 337 -2.04 -10.36 1.54
CA LEU A 337 -1.36 -10.47 2.84
C LEU A 337 0.18 -10.59 2.72
N ALA A 338 0.72 -10.78 1.52
CA ALA A 338 2.17 -10.89 1.29
C ALA A 338 2.96 -9.60 1.58
N PHE A 339 2.31 -8.46 1.77
CA PHE A 339 2.95 -7.22 2.24
C PHE A 339 3.37 -7.28 3.71
N TRP A 340 2.70 -8.13 4.53
CA TRP A 340 2.87 -8.16 5.99
C TRP A 340 4.31 -8.42 6.43
N PRO A 341 5.08 -9.38 5.85
CA PRO A 341 6.49 -9.54 6.19
C PRO A 341 7.32 -8.28 5.96
N GLY A 342 7.04 -7.51 4.90
CA GLY A 342 7.69 -6.22 4.64
C GLY A 342 7.39 -5.19 5.73
N LEU A 343 6.15 -5.14 6.21
CA LEU A 343 5.74 -4.28 7.31
C LEU A 343 6.41 -4.69 8.64
N GLN A 344 6.56 -5.99 8.90
CA GLN A 344 7.29 -6.53 10.05
C GLN A 344 8.77 -6.12 10.03
N VAL A 345 9.42 -6.18 8.86
CA VAL A 345 10.81 -5.69 8.68
C VAL A 345 10.89 -4.19 8.99
N LEU A 346 9.95 -3.40 8.49
CA LEU A 346 9.89 -1.94 8.76
C LEU A 346 9.68 -1.65 10.25
N ALA A 347 8.91 -2.48 10.94
CA ALA A 347 8.71 -2.41 12.39
C ALA A 347 9.91 -2.92 13.22
N GLY A 348 10.90 -3.57 12.58
CA GLY A 348 12.08 -4.14 13.24
C GLY A 348 11.92 -5.59 13.70
N ASP A 349 10.79 -6.25 13.43
CA ASP A 349 10.52 -7.63 13.85
C ASP A 349 10.92 -8.64 12.75
N ILE A 350 12.22 -8.86 12.64
CA ILE A 350 12.85 -9.63 11.54
C ILE A 350 12.55 -11.13 11.62
N GLY A 351 12.50 -11.71 12.82
CA GLY A 351 12.27 -13.17 13.02
C GLY A 351 10.98 -13.64 12.37
N PRO A 352 9.81 -13.17 12.84
CA PRO A 352 8.51 -13.48 12.23
C PRO A 352 8.40 -13.08 10.76
N ALA A 353 9.04 -11.97 10.34
CA ALA A 353 9.03 -11.56 8.94
C ALA A 353 9.64 -12.63 8.02
N VAL A 354 10.78 -13.20 8.40
CA VAL A 354 11.45 -14.28 7.64
C VAL A 354 10.60 -15.55 7.61
N GLU A 355 9.95 -15.91 8.73
CA GLU A 355 9.08 -17.08 8.80
C GLU A 355 7.86 -16.93 7.90
N ASN A 356 7.16 -15.79 7.96
CA ASN A 356 5.99 -15.51 7.15
C ASN A 356 6.35 -15.43 5.65
N MET A 357 7.49 -14.81 5.30
CA MET A 357 7.99 -14.74 3.93
C MET A 357 8.21 -16.14 3.32
N ARG A 358 8.86 -17.04 4.06
CA ARG A 358 9.11 -18.41 3.60
C ARG A 358 7.83 -19.22 3.36
N CYS A 359 6.75 -18.90 4.07
CA CYS A 359 5.46 -19.54 3.84
C CYS A 359 4.77 -18.97 2.58
N SER A 360 4.83 -17.67 2.39
CA SER A 360 4.19 -16.98 1.25
C SER A 360 4.85 -17.30 -0.11
N THR A 361 6.09 -17.79 -0.12
CA THR A 361 6.85 -18.12 -1.34
C THR A 361 6.82 -19.60 -1.71
N ARG A 362 6.12 -20.45 -0.95
CA ARG A 362 5.92 -21.89 -1.22
C ARG A 362 4.50 -22.17 -1.69
#